data_fac0913e136b92c53b4ff17340c49084
#
_entry.id   fac0913e136b92c53b4ff17340c49084
#
_cell.length_a   1.000
_cell.length_b   1.000
_cell.length_c   1.000
_cell.angle_alpha   90.00
_cell.angle_beta   90.00
_cell.angle_gamma   90.00
#
_symmetry.space_group_name_H-M   'P 1'
#
loop_
_entity.id
_entity.type
_entity.pdbx_description
1 polymer ?
#
loop_
_entity_poly.entity_id
_entity_poly.type
_entity_poly.pdbx_seq_one_letter_code
_entity_poly.pdbx_strand_id
1 'polypeptide(L)'
;TGTPLAGEPKQIRYGANPTARIMTTLDSRIQRICESAGSGLEKGCIVVMDVESGDILGLASFPGYSADSLGDAVSDPDSPMIQRALYAYPVGSIFKLVTAACAFDQGVGYNFTWDCDGAISVGTQRFRCHELQGHGVQHMADAMRSSCNPYFIALGQALSGSDLLQTAKSLGFGTEIMLTSNMIASGGTLPTLQQLKLPAEQANFSFGQGVLTASPLQIARMTCAIAGDGTLPAVRLVRGVTDDGRTVLREERGIPESGIAPETAAFLRGLMCYTAADEDFQGRPAHVSMGAKTSTAQTGRCDVDGTEYCHGWVTAFFPAEQPKYAVTVLAEDGGYGNQAASPILRQIAGAIMQVE
;
A
#
# COMPACT_ATOMS: atom_id res chain seq x y z
N THR A 1 -16.69 20.16 17.33
CA THR A 1 -15.99 21.12 18.21
C THR A 1 -15.69 22.38 17.40
N GLY A 2 -16.61 23.38 17.45
CA GLY A 2 -16.39 24.64 16.76
C GLY A 2 -15.22 25.43 17.36
N THR A 3 -14.50 26.17 16.54
CA THR A 3 -13.49 27.13 17.01
C THR A 3 -14.19 28.16 17.88
N PRO A 4 -13.75 28.42 19.14
CA PRO A 4 -14.37 29.44 19.97
C PRO A 4 -14.26 30.80 19.28
N LEU A 5 -15.35 31.55 19.23
CA LEU A 5 -15.31 32.94 18.80
C LEU A 5 -14.46 33.75 19.78
N ALA A 6 -13.66 34.71 19.26
CA ALA A 6 -12.82 35.54 20.08
C ALA A 6 -13.69 36.31 21.10
N GLY A 7 -13.41 36.16 22.41
CA GLY A 7 -14.14 36.80 23.49
C GLY A 7 -15.18 35.91 24.20
N GLU A 8 -15.53 34.76 23.69
CA GLU A 8 -16.43 33.82 24.38
C GLU A 8 -15.68 32.94 25.36
N PRO A 9 -16.20 32.69 26.57
CA PRO A 9 -15.59 31.77 27.50
C PRO A 9 -15.64 30.34 26.94
N LYS A 10 -14.51 29.64 27.03
CA LYS A 10 -14.36 28.26 26.57
C LYS A 10 -15.31 27.35 27.37
N GLN A 11 -16.48 27.03 26.83
CA GLN A 11 -17.37 26.03 27.43
C GLN A 11 -16.92 24.63 27.00
N ILE A 12 -16.30 23.91 27.92
CA ILE A 12 -16.04 22.48 27.74
C ILE A 12 -17.31 21.75 28.18
N ARG A 13 -18.10 21.27 27.23
CA ARG A 13 -19.19 20.34 27.53
C ARG A 13 -18.60 18.95 27.70
N TYR A 14 -18.50 18.51 28.94
CA TYR A 14 -18.26 17.10 29.20
C TYR A 14 -19.51 16.33 28.82
N GLY A 15 -19.37 15.23 28.06
CA GLY A 15 -20.46 14.31 27.80
C GLY A 15 -21.04 13.71 29.08
N ALA A 16 -22.14 12.99 28.98
CA ALA A 16 -22.83 12.37 30.11
C ALA A 16 -21.96 11.39 30.94
N ASN A 17 -20.83 10.92 30.37
CA ASN A 17 -19.88 10.05 31.05
C ASN A 17 -18.47 10.69 31.02
N PRO A 18 -17.99 11.33 32.12
CA PRO A 18 -16.69 11.96 32.19
C PRO A 18 -15.51 10.95 32.18
N THR A 19 -15.78 9.66 32.36
CA THR A 19 -14.78 8.59 32.31
C THR A 19 -14.67 7.93 30.93
N ALA A 20 -15.55 8.29 30.00
CA ALA A 20 -15.55 7.72 28.66
C ALA A 20 -14.22 7.98 27.94
N ARG A 21 -13.63 6.93 27.40
CA ARG A 21 -12.37 6.94 26.66
C ARG A 21 -12.60 6.26 25.32
N ILE A 22 -11.77 6.61 24.35
CA ILE A 22 -11.72 5.93 23.06
C ILE A 22 -10.69 4.82 23.13
N MET A 23 -11.09 3.61 22.75
CA MET A 23 -10.19 2.49 22.57
C MET A 23 -9.87 2.39 21.07
N THR A 24 -8.60 2.47 20.73
CA THR A 24 -8.12 2.28 19.36
C THR A 24 -7.77 0.81 19.10
N THR A 25 -7.58 0.46 17.84
CA THR A 25 -7.13 -0.87 17.40
C THR A 25 -5.61 -1.03 17.48
N LEU A 26 -4.88 0.07 17.70
CA LEU A 26 -3.42 0.07 17.75
C LEU A 26 -2.91 -0.86 18.86
N ASP A 27 -2.01 -1.79 18.50
CA ASP A 27 -1.22 -2.56 19.46
C ASP A 27 0.07 -1.80 19.77
N SER A 28 0.25 -1.41 21.04
CA SER A 28 1.41 -0.61 21.46
C SER A 28 2.75 -1.30 21.25
N ARG A 29 2.79 -2.64 21.16
CA ARG A 29 4.00 -3.40 20.84
C ARG A 29 4.33 -3.27 19.35
N ILE A 30 3.32 -3.48 18.50
CA ILE A 30 3.45 -3.35 17.03
C ILE A 30 3.77 -1.90 16.67
N GLN A 31 3.11 -0.92 17.30
CA GLN A 31 3.40 0.50 17.06
C GLN A 31 4.87 0.84 17.36
N ARG A 32 5.40 0.38 18.51
CA ARG A 32 6.83 0.57 18.83
C ARG A 32 7.77 -0.14 17.89
N ILE A 33 7.40 -1.33 17.39
CA ILE A 33 8.18 -2.03 16.35
C ILE A 33 8.24 -1.17 15.08
N CYS A 34 7.09 -0.62 14.63
CA CYS A 34 7.05 0.26 13.45
C CYS A 34 7.91 1.51 13.63
N GLU A 35 7.80 2.19 14.78
CA GLU A 35 8.59 3.40 15.09
C GLU A 35 10.09 3.10 15.12
N SER A 36 10.48 1.98 15.73
CA SER A 36 11.89 1.56 15.78
C SER A 36 12.42 1.18 14.40
N ALA A 37 11.67 0.37 13.64
CA ALA A 37 12.10 -0.09 12.33
C ALA A 37 12.19 1.05 11.30
N GLY A 38 11.31 2.04 11.41
CA GLY A 38 11.28 3.21 10.52
C GLY A 38 12.17 4.38 10.97
N SER A 39 12.90 4.27 12.08
CA SER A 39 13.69 5.38 12.64
C SER A 39 14.77 5.92 11.70
N GLY A 40 15.18 5.15 10.69
CA GLY A 40 16.11 5.57 9.65
C GLY A 40 15.45 6.14 8.38
N LEU A 41 14.12 6.22 8.32
CA LEU A 41 13.43 6.87 7.21
C LEU A 41 13.49 8.39 7.37
N GLU A 42 14.02 9.08 6.38
CA GLU A 42 13.92 10.54 6.32
C GLU A 42 12.46 10.95 6.18
N LYS A 43 11.76 10.38 5.17
CA LYS A 43 10.33 10.58 4.92
C LYS A 43 9.68 9.27 4.53
N GLY A 44 8.52 8.99 5.10
CA GLY A 44 7.81 7.77 4.74
C GLY A 44 6.76 7.39 5.76
N CYS A 45 6.22 6.19 5.61
CA CYS A 45 5.26 5.64 6.57
C CYS A 45 5.26 4.12 6.58
N ILE A 46 4.71 3.59 7.66
CA ILE A 46 4.50 2.16 7.89
C ILE A 46 3.05 1.98 8.31
N VAL A 47 2.37 1.03 7.66
CA VAL A 47 1.02 0.58 8.01
C VAL A 47 1.08 -0.91 8.29
N VAL A 48 0.57 -1.33 9.46
CA VAL A 48 0.36 -2.75 9.81
C VAL A 48 -1.11 -2.95 10.08
N MET A 49 -1.73 -3.89 9.37
CA MET A 49 -3.14 -4.24 9.52
C MET A 49 -3.30 -5.72 9.86
N ASP A 50 -4.33 -6.02 10.62
CA ASP A 50 -4.84 -7.39 10.76
C ASP A 50 -5.64 -7.76 9.50
N VAL A 51 -5.31 -8.89 8.91
CA VAL A 51 -5.85 -9.32 7.61
C VAL A 51 -7.36 -9.60 7.69
N GLU A 52 -7.81 -10.23 8.78
CA GLU A 52 -9.19 -10.66 8.94
C GLU A 52 -10.11 -9.52 9.34
N SER A 53 -9.71 -8.74 10.35
CA SER A 53 -10.57 -7.72 10.94
C SER A 53 -10.50 -6.37 10.24
N GLY A 54 -9.41 -6.07 9.50
CA GLY A 54 -9.11 -4.75 8.98
C GLY A 54 -8.66 -3.73 10.03
N ASP A 55 -8.36 -4.19 11.25
CA ASP A 55 -7.85 -3.33 12.32
C ASP A 55 -6.45 -2.81 11.97
N ILE A 56 -6.24 -1.52 12.13
CA ILE A 56 -4.92 -0.92 12.06
C ILE A 56 -4.22 -1.21 13.39
N LEU A 57 -3.19 -2.06 13.35
CA LEU A 57 -2.39 -2.45 14.51
C LEU A 57 -1.18 -1.55 14.73
N GLY A 58 -0.65 -0.96 13.66
CA GLY A 58 0.45 0.00 13.69
C GLY A 58 0.33 1.03 12.57
N LEU A 59 0.58 2.30 12.89
CA LEU A 59 0.49 3.42 11.94
C LEU A 59 1.56 4.46 12.28
N ALA A 60 2.71 4.39 11.63
CA ALA A 60 3.83 5.29 11.85
C ALA A 60 4.08 6.18 10.62
N SER A 61 4.40 7.45 10.85
CA SER A 61 4.75 8.44 9.82
C SER A 61 6.06 9.13 10.19
N PHE A 62 6.93 9.34 9.22
CA PHE A 62 8.27 9.89 9.38
C PHE A 62 8.46 11.12 8.48
N PRO A 63 9.25 12.15 8.94
CA PRO A 63 9.77 12.25 10.28
C PRO A 63 8.64 12.36 11.32
N GLY A 64 8.93 11.95 12.56
CA GLY A 64 8.06 12.20 13.70
C GLY A 64 8.27 13.59 14.31
N TYR A 65 7.42 13.97 15.25
CA TYR A 65 7.58 15.23 16.02
C TYR A 65 7.32 14.99 17.51
N SER A 66 7.87 15.87 18.33
CA SER A 66 7.61 15.87 19.77
C SER A 66 6.44 16.82 20.11
N ALA A 67 5.58 16.41 21.03
CA ALA A 67 4.53 17.29 21.57
C ALA A 67 5.10 18.54 22.26
N ASP A 68 6.34 18.46 22.75
CA ASP A 68 7.03 19.57 23.44
C ASP A 68 7.59 20.61 22.46
N SER A 69 7.70 20.28 21.16
CA SER A 69 8.23 21.17 20.09
C SER A 69 7.26 21.33 18.91
N LEU A 70 5.98 21.44 19.19
CA LEU A 70 4.94 21.61 18.14
C LEU A 70 5.17 22.83 17.26
N GLY A 71 5.69 23.94 17.81
CA GLY A 71 6.00 25.16 17.05
C GLY A 71 7.01 24.93 15.93
N ASP A 72 8.06 24.16 16.23
CA ASP A 72 9.10 23.80 15.26
C ASP A 72 8.53 22.86 14.18
N ALA A 73 7.72 21.87 14.60
CA ALA A 73 7.08 20.91 13.68
C ALA A 73 6.13 21.57 12.66
N VAL A 74 5.45 22.67 13.02
CA VAL A 74 4.57 23.40 12.10
C VAL A 74 5.33 24.07 10.96
N SER A 75 6.56 24.55 11.24
CA SER A 75 7.40 25.27 10.28
C SER A 75 8.43 24.37 9.58
N ASP A 76 8.51 23.11 9.95
CA ASP A 76 9.47 22.14 9.41
C ASP A 76 9.13 21.82 7.93
N PRO A 77 10.09 22.05 6.97
CA PRO A 77 9.89 21.78 5.56
C PRO A 77 9.60 20.29 5.26
N ASP A 78 10.00 19.39 6.15
CA ASP A 78 9.75 17.96 6.02
C ASP A 78 8.35 17.54 6.50
N SER A 79 7.55 18.50 6.97
CA SER A 79 6.14 18.32 7.31
C SER A 79 5.88 17.11 8.24
N PRO A 80 6.48 17.06 9.44
CA PRO A 80 6.37 15.91 10.35
C PRO A 80 4.96 15.71 10.90
N MET A 81 4.09 16.73 10.82
CA MET A 81 2.71 16.65 11.32
C MET A 81 1.74 15.94 10.37
N ILE A 82 2.13 15.65 9.13
CA ILE A 82 1.25 14.92 8.23
C ILE A 82 1.34 13.40 8.49
N GLN A 83 0.17 12.73 8.46
CA GLN A 83 0.11 11.27 8.49
C GLN A 83 0.23 10.76 7.05
N ARG A 84 1.45 10.44 6.61
CA ARG A 84 1.78 10.05 5.24
C ARG A 84 1.00 8.84 4.73
N ALA A 85 0.58 7.95 5.63
CA ALA A 85 -0.23 6.79 5.27
C ALA A 85 -1.60 7.17 4.68
N LEU A 86 -2.06 8.40 4.88
CA LEU A 86 -3.36 8.89 4.42
C LEU A 86 -3.30 9.68 3.12
N TYR A 87 -2.10 10.02 2.63
CA TYR A 87 -1.91 10.79 1.40
C TYR A 87 -1.65 9.86 0.21
N ALA A 88 -2.02 10.33 -0.98
CA ALA A 88 -1.84 9.55 -2.20
C ALA A 88 -0.47 9.80 -2.85
N TYR A 89 0.16 8.71 -3.26
CA TYR A 89 1.48 8.68 -3.91
C TYR A 89 1.43 7.84 -5.18
N PRO A 90 2.32 8.06 -6.16
CA PRO A 90 2.56 7.12 -7.25
C PRO A 90 2.81 5.71 -6.73
N VAL A 91 2.15 4.71 -7.32
CA VAL A 91 2.14 3.32 -6.80
C VAL A 91 3.23 2.46 -7.42
N GLY A 92 3.42 2.60 -8.72
CA GLY A 92 4.36 1.78 -9.48
C GLY A 92 4.01 0.29 -9.48
N SER A 93 5.03 -0.56 -9.46
CA SER A 93 4.94 -2.00 -9.70
C SER A 93 4.04 -2.80 -8.74
N ILE A 94 3.59 -2.25 -7.62
CA ILE A 94 2.56 -2.89 -6.79
C ILE A 94 1.26 -3.07 -7.60
N PHE A 95 0.94 -2.13 -8.49
CA PHE A 95 -0.25 -2.21 -9.34
C PHE A 95 -0.24 -3.39 -10.32
N LYS A 96 0.90 -4.01 -10.59
CA LYS A 96 0.99 -5.25 -11.39
C LYS A 96 0.16 -6.39 -10.80
N LEU A 97 -0.10 -6.37 -9.50
CA LEU A 97 -1.04 -7.31 -8.85
C LEU A 97 -2.47 -7.12 -9.38
N VAL A 98 -2.88 -5.88 -9.63
CA VAL A 98 -4.20 -5.57 -10.21
C VAL A 98 -4.27 -6.08 -11.65
N THR A 99 -3.23 -5.86 -12.43
CA THR A 99 -3.15 -6.33 -13.83
C THR A 99 -3.15 -7.86 -13.90
N ALA A 100 -2.45 -8.51 -12.98
CA ALA A 100 -2.45 -9.98 -12.86
C ALA A 100 -3.82 -10.52 -12.46
N ALA A 101 -4.53 -9.87 -11.52
CA ALA A 101 -5.90 -10.22 -11.14
C ALA A 101 -6.85 -10.14 -12.34
N CYS A 102 -6.84 -9.02 -13.06
CA CYS A 102 -7.66 -8.81 -14.25
C CYS A 102 -7.37 -9.88 -15.32
N ALA A 103 -6.10 -10.18 -15.57
CA ALA A 103 -5.72 -11.19 -16.54
C ALA A 103 -6.15 -12.60 -16.13
N PHE A 104 -6.08 -12.92 -14.84
CA PHE A 104 -6.54 -14.19 -14.30
C PHE A 104 -8.06 -14.35 -14.49
N ASP A 105 -8.85 -13.35 -14.09
CA ASP A 105 -10.31 -13.35 -14.20
C ASP A 105 -10.80 -13.45 -15.65
N GLN A 106 -10.03 -12.88 -16.60
CA GLN A 106 -10.32 -12.95 -18.05
C GLN A 106 -9.78 -14.23 -18.71
N GLY A 107 -9.10 -15.12 -17.95
CA GLY A 107 -8.52 -16.36 -18.48
C GLY A 107 -7.29 -16.16 -19.39
N VAL A 108 -6.77 -14.93 -19.46
CA VAL A 108 -5.60 -14.59 -20.32
C VAL A 108 -4.29 -14.97 -19.64
N GLY A 109 -4.25 -14.93 -18.31
CA GLY A 109 -3.00 -14.98 -17.54
C GLY A 109 -2.25 -16.30 -17.54
N TYR A 110 -2.93 -17.45 -17.75
CA TYR A 110 -2.30 -18.77 -17.58
C TYR A 110 -1.25 -19.11 -18.63
N ASN A 111 -1.48 -18.73 -19.89
CA ASN A 111 -0.64 -19.08 -21.01
C ASN A 111 0.06 -17.87 -21.65
N PHE A 112 -0.13 -16.68 -21.08
CA PHE A 112 0.49 -15.49 -21.61
C PHE A 112 1.99 -15.50 -21.34
N THR A 113 2.77 -15.34 -22.40
CA THR A 113 4.23 -15.22 -22.36
C THR A 113 4.68 -13.99 -23.12
N TRP A 114 5.78 -13.40 -22.70
CA TRP A 114 6.40 -12.28 -23.37
C TRP A 114 7.93 -12.44 -23.36
N ASP A 115 8.54 -12.25 -24.52
CA ASP A 115 9.99 -12.21 -24.62
C ASP A 115 10.47 -10.77 -24.41
N CYS A 116 11.07 -10.51 -23.24
CA CYS A 116 11.54 -9.19 -22.85
C CYS A 116 12.98 -8.98 -23.31
N ASP A 117 13.17 -8.13 -24.30
CA ASP A 117 14.46 -7.68 -24.82
C ASP A 117 14.93 -6.32 -24.24
N GLY A 118 14.38 -5.91 -23.09
CA GLY A 118 14.73 -4.67 -22.38
C GLY A 118 13.81 -3.49 -22.71
N ALA A 119 12.86 -3.60 -23.63
CA ALA A 119 11.87 -2.56 -23.90
C ALA A 119 10.62 -3.10 -24.60
N ILE A 120 9.56 -2.26 -24.68
CA ILE A 120 8.39 -2.48 -25.51
C ILE A 120 7.97 -1.15 -26.12
N SER A 121 7.50 -1.17 -27.38
CA SER A 121 6.93 0.00 -28.04
C SER A 121 5.42 -0.13 -28.12
N VAL A 122 4.70 0.91 -27.68
CA VAL A 122 3.25 1.01 -27.78
C VAL A 122 2.92 2.30 -28.55
N GLY A 123 2.46 2.15 -29.78
CA GLY A 123 2.36 3.28 -30.71
C GLY A 123 3.73 3.90 -30.97
N THR A 124 3.84 5.20 -30.71
CA THR A 124 5.11 5.95 -30.87
C THR A 124 5.94 6.00 -29.58
N GLN A 125 5.41 5.50 -28.45
CA GLN A 125 6.10 5.57 -27.17
C GLN A 125 6.86 4.28 -26.91
N ARG A 126 8.12 4.42 -26.45
CA ARG A 126 8.97 3.30 -26.03
C ARG A 126 9.08 3.27 -24.51
N PHE A 127 8.74 2.13 -23.92
CA PHE A 127 8.84 1.85 -22.50
C PHE A 127 10.04 0.94 -22.24
N ARG A 128 10.90 1.31 -21.29
CA ARG A 128 12.10 0.54 -20.95
C ARG A 128 11.84 -0.38 -19.76
N CYS A 129 12.46 -1.55 -19.81
CA CYS A 129 12.62 -2.38 -18.62
C CYS A 129 13.71 -1.79 -17.74
N HIS A 130 13.69 -2.09 -16.43
CA HIS A 130 14.82 -1.79 -15.55
C HIS A 130 16.04 -2.67 -15.87
N GLU A 131 15.81 -3.91 -16.36
CA GLU A 131 16.85 -4.73 -16.96
C GLU A 131 16.96 -4.40 -18.46
N LEU A 132 17.99 -3.65 -18.80
CA LEU A 132 18.18 -3.11 -20.14
C LEU A 132 18.52 -4.19 -21.19
N GLN A 133 19.09 -5.31 -20.74
CA GLN A 133 19.37 -6.47 -21.61
C GLN A 133 18.14 -7.38 -21.78
N GLY A 134 17.06 -7.09 -21.02
CA GLY A 134 15.85 -7.89 -21.02
C GLY A 134 15.93 -9.10 -20.10
N HIS A 135 14.76 -9.68 -19.84
CA HIS A 135 14.60 -10.88 -19.01
C HIS A 135 14.46 -12.17 -19.83
N GLY A 136 14.45 -12.06 -21.18
CA GLY A 136 14.07 -13.16 -22.07
C GLY A 136 12.59 -13.53 -21.92
N VAL A 137 12.26 -14.77 -22.26
CA VAL A 137 10.89 -15.29 -22.19
C VAL A 137 10.40 -15.37 -20.76
N GLN A 138 9.34 -14.63 -20.46
CA GLN A 138 8.73 -14.53 -19.12
C GLN A 138 7.33 -15.13 -19.13
N HIS A 139 7.00 -15.88 -18.08
CA HIS A 139 5.64 -16.19 -17.64
C HIS A 139 5.21 -15.24 -16.50
N MET A 140 3.94 -15.26 -16.13
CA MET A 140 3.37 -14.34 -15.14
C MET A 140 4.15 -14.33 -13.82
N ALA A 141 4.51 -15.49 -13.29
CA ALA A 141 5.19 -15.60 -12.01
C ALA A 141 6.61 -15.02 -12.08
N ASP A 142 7.36 -15.32 -13.14
CA ASP A 142 8.71 -14.81 -13.35
C ASP A 142 8.69 -13.28 -13.58
N ALA A 143 7.73 -12.80 -14.38
CA ALA A 143 7.54 -11.38 -14.64
C ALA A 143 7.11 -10.60 -13.38
N MET A 144 6.33 -11.21 -12.48
CA MET A 144 5.95 -10.63 -11.19
C MET A 144 7.18 -10.55 -10.27
N ARG A 145 7.96 -11.60 -10.19
CA ARG A 145 9.19 -11.69 -9.39
C ARG A 145 10.23 -10.69 -9.87
N SER A 146 10.57 -10.72 -11.16
CA SER A 146 11.51 -9.78 -11.78
C SER A 146 10.93 -8.38 -11.97
N SER A 147 9.65 -8.16 -11.67
CA SER A 147 8.95 -6.88 -11.88
C SER A 147 9.06 -6.34 -13.31
N CYS A 148 9.00 -7.21 -14.33
CA CYS A 148 9.21 -6.89 -15.74
C CYS A 148 8.15 -5.93 -16.28
N ASN A 149 8.51 -4.68 -16.62
CA ASN A 149 7.58 -3.70 -17.18
C ASN A 149 7.04 -4.11 -18.56
N PRO A 150 7.89 -4.50 -19.55
CA PRO A 150 7.41 -4.91 -20.88
C PRO A 150 6.38 -6.04 -20.84
N TYR A 151 6.55 -7.03 -19.96
CA TYR A 151 5.58 -8.11 -19.79
C TYR A 151 4.20 -7.57 -19.39
N PHE A 152 4.15 -6.74 -18.33
CA PHE A 152 2.88 -6.21 -17.82
C PHE A 152 2.24 -5.19 -18.77
N ILE A 153 3.03 -4.48 -19.54
CA ILE A 153 2.52 -3.63 -20.64
C ILE A 153 1.90 -4.47 -21.73
N ALA A 154 2.58 -5.51 -22.22
CA ALA A 154 2.07 -6.41 -23.23
C ALA A 154 0.80 -7.13 -22.77
N LEU A 155 0.79 -7.63 -21.52
CA LEU A 155 -0.38 -8.23 -20.90
C LEU A 155 -1.54 -7.23 -20.83
N GLY A 156 -1.28 -6.01 -20.37
CA GLY A 156 -2.28 -4.96 -20.28
C GLY A 156 -2.86 -4.53 -21.62
N GLN A 157 -2.08 -4.59 -22.71
CA GLN A 157 -2.59 -4.35 -24.08
C GLN A 157 -3.51 -5.49 -24.58
N ALA A 158 -3.41 -6.69 -23.98
CA ALA A 158 -4.30 -7.81 -24.28
C ALA A 158 -5.61 -7.78 -23.45
N LEU A 159 -5.71 -6.86 -22.47
CA LEU A 159 -6.88 -6.65 -21.62
C LEU A 159 -7.70 -5.44 -22.08
N SER A 160 -8.98 -5.40 -21.73
CA SER A 160 -9.76 -4.17 -21.92
C SER A 160 -9.42 -3.15 -20.82
N GLY A 161 -9.27 -1.88 -21.20
CA GLY A 161 -9.03 -0.81 -20.22
C GLY A 161 -10.18 -0.64 -19.22
N SER A 162 -11.42 -1.00 -19.59
CA SER A 162 -12.57 -1.00 -18.68
C SER A 162 -12.47 -2.09 -17.62
N ASP A 163 -12.04 -3.30 -18.00
CA ASP A 163 -11.92 -4.41 -17.04
C ASP A 163 -10.76 -4.17 -16.08
N LEU A 164 -9.64 -3.66 -16.58
CA LEU A 164 -8.51 -3.28 -15.75
C LEU A 164 -8.89 -2.18 -14.74
N LEU A 165 -9.65 -1.17 -15.18
CA LEU A 165 -10.17 -0.12 -14.29
C LEU A 165 -11.16 -0.67 -13.26
N GLN A 166 -12.04 -1.60 -13.67
CA GLN A 166 -13.00 -2.22 -12.77
C GLN A 166 -12.28 -3.08 -11.71
N THR A 167 -11.29 -3.89 -12.13
CA THR A 167 -10.48 -4.69 -11.19
C THR A 167 -9.74 -3.80 -10.20
N ALA A 168 -9.19 -2.66 -10.64
CA ALA A 168 -8.58 -1.69 -9.73
C ALA A 168 -9.57 -1.21 -8.67
N LYS A 169 -10.80 -0.86 -9.08
CA LYS A 169 -11.86 -0.43 -8.14
C LYS A 169 -12.26 -1.56 -7.18
N SER A 170 -12.38 -2.79 -7.67
CA SER A 170 -12.67 -3.96 -6.83
C SER A 170 -11.57 -4.25 -5.80
N LEU A 171 -10.35 -3.78 -6.03
CA LEU A 171 -9.24 -3.82 -5.07
C LEU A 171 -9.08 -2.52 -4.25
N GLY A 172 -10.11 -1.65 -4.27
CA GLY A 172 -10.22 -0.48 -3.41
C GLY A 172 -9.57 0.80 -3.94
N PHE A 173 -8.98 0.80 -5.15
CA PHE A 173 -8.42 2.01 -5.73
C PHE A 173 -9.52 3.02 -6.10
N GLY A 174 -9.23 4.30 -5.92
CA GLY A 174 -10.18 5.37 -6.23
C GLY A 174 -11.23 5.62 -5.13
N THR A 175 -11.18 4.88 -4.02
CA THR A 175 -12.13 5.01 -2.90
C THR A 175 -11.44 5.56 -1.67
N GLU A 176 -12.00 6.60 -1.07
CA GLU A 176 -11.54 7.14 0.21
C GLU A 176 -11.80 6.15 1.35
N ILE A 177 -10.91 6.12 2.33
CA ILE A 177 -11.07 5.31 3.54
C ILE A 177 -11.28 6.24 4.73
N MET A 178 -12.49 6.22 5.28
CA MET A 178 -12.84 7.02 6.45
C MET A 178 -12.44 6.27 7.72
N LEU A 179 -11.48 6.80 8.46
CA LEU A 179 -11.07 6.27 9.77
C LEU A 179 -11.87 6.91 10.92
N THR A 180 -12.15 8.19 10.80
CA THR A 180 -13.01 8.97 11.68
C THR A 180 -13.64 10.11 10.87
N SER A 181 -14.56 10.87 11.44
CA SER A 181 -15.17 12.04 10.78
C SER A 181 -14.15 13.08 10.27
N ASN A 182 -12.93 13.10 10.84
CA ASN A 182 -11.90 14.09 10.54
C ASN A 182 -10.58 13.44 10.05
N MET A 183 -10.54 12.12 9.91
CA MET A 183 -9.38 11.36 9.43
C MET A 183 -9.81 10.50 8.24
N ILE A 184 -9.46 10.94 7.05
CA ILE A 184 -9.83 10.28 5.79
C ILE A 184 -8.53 10.03 5.01
N ALA A 185 -8.33 8.79 4.57
CA ALA A 185 -7.26 8.49 3.63
C ALA A 185 -7.73 8.78 2.20
N SER A 186 -6.87 9.41 1.44
CA SER A 186 -7.12 9.74 0.04
C SER A 186 -7.46 8.49 -0.78
N GLY A 187 -8.46 8.58 -1.62
CA GLY A 187 -8.80 7.58 -2.63
C GLY A 187 -7.78 7.46 -3.76
N GLY A 188 -6.86 8.43 -3.85
CA GLY A 188 -5.92 8.50 -4.97
C GLY A 188 -6.60 8.88 -6.28
N THR A 189 -5.89 8.63 -7.38
CA THR A 189 -6.34 8.97 -8.73
C THR A 189 -6.33 7.72 -9.60
N LEU A 190 -7.39 7.54 -10.38
CA LEU A 190 -7.48 6.55 -11.44
C LEU A 190 -7.64 7.23 -12.80
N PRO A 191 -7.13 6.63 -13.89
CA PRO A 191 -7.40 7.15 -15.23
C PRO A 191 -8.89 7.03 -15.58
N THR A 192 -9.37 7.94 -16.40
CA THR A 192 -10.71 7.85 -16.99
C THR A 192 -10.74 6.81 -18.12
N LEU A 193 -11.91 6.25 -18.42
CA LEU A 193 -12.07 5.37 -19.60
C LEU A 193 -11.69 6.05 -20.90
N GLN A 194 -11.81 7.39 -20.98
CA GLN A 194 -11.39 8.13 -22.16
C GLN A 194 -9.87 8.15 -22.32
N GLN A 195 -9.14 8.30 -21.22
CA GLN A 195 -7.67 8.23 -21.22
C GLN A 195 -7.21 6.82 -21.58
N LEU A 196 -7.84 5.78 -21.06
CA LEU A 196 -7.50 4.38 -21.35
C LEU A 196 -7.76 3.94 -22.80
N LYS A 197 -8.43 4.77 -23.62
CA LYS A 197 -8.50 4.55 -25.08
C LYS A 197 -7.17 4.87 -25.79
N LEU A 198 -6.28 5.58 -25.14
CA LEU A 198 -4.94 5.87 -25.63
C LEU A 198 -4.01 4.72 -25.26
N PRO A 199 -3.42 3.99 -26.24
CA PRO A 199 -2.61 2.82 -25.93
C PRO A 199 -1.47 3.08 -24.95
N ALA A 200 -0.83 4.25 -25.02
CA ALA A 200 0.25 4.63 -24.10
C ALA A 200 -0.25 4.86 -22.66
N GLU A 201 -1.46 5.40 -22.47
CA GLU A 201 -2.04 5.58 -21.15
C GLU A 201 -2.47 4.24 -20.54
N GLN A 202 -3.03 3.33 -21.35
CA GLN A 202 -3.31 1.97 -20.91
C GLN A 202 -2.01 1.22 -20.58
N ALA A 203 -0.94 1.41 -21.36
CA ALA A 203 0.37 0.86 -21.06
C ALA A 203 0.88 1.36 -19.69
N ASN A 204 0.87 2.67 -19.46
CA ASN A 204 1.26 3.27 -18.18
C ASN A 204 0.45 2.67 -17.02
N PHE A 205 -0.86 2.61 -17.15
CA PHE A 205 -1.75 2.08 -16.12
C PHE A 205 -1.44 0.61 -15.81
N SER A 206 -1.13 -0.22 -16.84
CA SER A 206 -0.90 -1.66 -16.67
C SER A 206 0.28 -2.02 -15.77
N PHE A 207 1.27 -1.14 -15.61
CA PHE A 207 2.40 -1.38 -14.72
C PHE A 207 2.50 -0.38 -13.56
N GLY A 208 1.44 0.44 -13.37
CA GLY A 208 1.29 1.28 -12.19
C GLY A 208 1.85 2.69 -12.32
N GLN A 209 1.89 3.22 -13.53
CA GLN A 209 2.39 4.57 -13.83
C GLN A 209 1.29 5.48 -14.41
N GLY A 210 1.65 6.65 -14.88
CA GLY A 210 0.74 7.67 -15.39
C GLY A 210 0.09 8.45 -14.27
N VAL A 211 -1.24 8.65 -14.33
CA VAL A 211 -1.99 9.43 -13.32
C VAL A 211 -2.33 8.65 -12.06
N LEU A 212 -1.97 7.36 -12.01
CA LEU A 212 -2.32 6.48 -10.91
C LEU A 212 -1.62 6.88 -9.62
N THR A 213 -2.40 7.12 -8.59
CA THR A 213 -1.93 7.29 -7.22
C THR A 213 -2.82 6.52 -6.23
N ALA A 214 -2.25 6.13 -5.09
CA ALA A 214 -2.99 5.53 -3.98
C ALA A 214 -2.34 5.88 -2.64
N SER A 215 -3.12 5.82 -1.56
CA SER A 215 -2.56 5.97 -0.22
C SER A 215 -1.94 4.65 0.26
N PRO A 216 -0.89 4.70 1.11
CA PRO A 216 -0.33 3.49 1.73
C PRO A 216 -1.37 2.66 2.48
N LEU A 217 -2.38 3.29 3.05
CA LEU A 217 -3.48 2.59 3.70
C LEU A 217 -4.36 1.82 2.70
N GLN A 218 -4.61 2.36 1.49
CA GLN A 218 -5.29 1.61 0.42
C GLN A 218 -4.47 0.39 -0.02
N ILE A 219 -3.16 0.53 -0.16
CA ILE A 219 -2.27 -0.59 -0.52
C ILE A 219 -2.28 -1.66 0.57
N ALA A 220 -2.26 -1.28 1.85
CA ALA A 220 -2.37 -2.21 2.96
C ALA A 220 -3.73 -2.94 2.97
N ARG A 221 -4.84 -2.22 2.72
CA ARG A 221 -6.19 -2.80 2.60
C ARG A 221 -6.30 -3.78 1.43
N MET A 222 -5.76 -3.42 0.26
CA MET A 222 -5.65 -4.32 -0.90
C MET A 222 -4.87 -5.59 -0.54
N THR A 223 -3.77 -5.42 0.20
CA THR A 223 -2.93 -6.56 0.63
C THR A 223 -3.68 -7.47 1.59
N CYS A 224 -4.52 -6.93 2.49
CA CYS A 224 -5.43 -7.73 3.31
C CYS A 224 -6.41 -8.54 2.46
N ALA A 225 -7.03 -7.93 1.44
CA ALA A 225 -7.94 -8.64 0.55
C ALA A 225 -7.25 -9.79 -0.19
N ILE A 226 -6.04 -9.57 -0.71
CA ILE A 226 -5.24 -10.60 -1.38
C ILE A 226 -4.84 -11.70 -0.39
N ALA A 227 -4.40 -11.34 0.80
CA ALA A 227 -3.98 -12.27 1.85
C ALA A 227 -5.14 -13.11 2.39
N GLY A 228 -6.34 -12.56 2.42
CA GLY A 228 -7.59 -13.21 2.81
C GLY A 228 -8.28 -13.97 1.67
N ASP A 229 -9.58 -13.84 1.60
CA ASP A 229 -10.46 -14.48 0.62
C ASP A 229 -10.86 -13.57 -0.56
N GLY A 230 -10.21 -12.44 -0.72
CA GLY A 230 -10.54 -11.44 -1.73
C GLY A 230 -11.48 -10.34 -1.25
N THR A 231 -12.03 -10.45 -0.05
CA THR A 231 -12.89 -9.44 0.57
C THR A 231 -12.05 -8.26 1.04
N LEU A 232 -12.45 -7.03 0.70
CA LEU A 232 -11.84 -5.81 1.23
C LEU A 232 -12.34 -5.59 2.67
N PRO A 233 -11.48 -5.72 3.70
CA PRO A 233 -11.92 -5.52 5.07
C PRO A 233 -12.32 -4.07 5.32
N ALA A 234 -13.26 -3.86 6.24
CA ALA A 234 -13.56 -2.53 6.74
C ALA A 234 -12.40 -2.03 7.60
N VAL A 235 -11.70 -1.00 7.15
CA VAL A 235 -10.55 -0.45 7.87
C VAL A 235 -11.00 0.22 9.17
N ARG A 236 -10.36 -0.13 10.27
CA ARG A 236 -10.74 0.36 11.60
C ARG A 236 -9.51 0.86 12.38
N LEU A 237 -9.62 2.08 12.89
CA LEU A 237 -8.65 2.68 13.83
C LEU A 237 -9.24 2.80 15.24
N VAL A 238 -10.56 3.03 15.33
CA VAL A 238 -11.29 3.15 16.59
C VAL A 238 -12.09 1.88 16.83
N ARG A 239 -11.77 1.16 17.90
CA ARG A 239 -12.47 -0.05 18.30
C ARG A 239 -13.81 0.24 18.95
N GLY A 240 -13.87 1.34 19.71
CA GLY A 240 -15.10 1.77 20.34
C GLY A 240 -14.86 2.65 21.56
N VAL A 241 -15.88 2.74 22.40
CA VAL A 241 -15.87 3.53 23.65
C VAL A 241 -15.70 2.58 24.86
N THR A 242 -14.92 3.00 25.84
CA THR A 242 -14.69 2.30 27.10
C THR A 242 -14.74 3.28 28.27
N ASP A 243 -15.09 2.83 29.47
CA ASP A 243 -15.00 3.61 30.71
C ASP A 243 -13.87 3.13 31.64
N ASP A 244 -13.47 1.86 31.51
CA ASP A 244 -12.43 1.22 32.33
C ASP A 244 -11.10 1.01 31.57
N GLY A 245 -11.06 1.31 30.26
CA GLY A 245 -9.90 1.07 29.39
C GLY A 245 -9.68 -0.40 29.02
N ARG A 246 -10.61 -1.28 29.34
CA ARG A 246 -10.52 -2.74 29.10
C ARG A 246 -11.74 -3.27 28.34
N THR A 247 -12.92 -2.90 28.78
CA THR A 247 -14.19 -3.36 28.23
C THR A 247 -14.70 -2.37 27.19
N VAL A 248 -14.97 -2.84 25.99
CA VAL A 248 -15.60 -2.01 24.95
C VAL A 248 -17.11 -1.98 25.20
N LEU A 249 -17.64 -0.80 25.56
CA LEU A 249 -19.07 -0.60 25.83
C LEU A 249 -19.89 -0.53 24.53
N ARG A 250 -19.31 0.05 23.49
CA ARG A 250 -19.91 0.15 22.17
C ARG A 250 -18.82 -0.09 21.13
N GLU A 251 -18.91 -1.21 20.44
CA GLU A 251 -17.99 -1.56 19.37
C GLU A 251 -18.47 -0.93 18.04
N GLU A 252 -17.56 -0.27 17.34
CA GLU A 252 -17.78 0.23 15.99
C GLU A 252 -17.19 -0.80 15.01
N ARG A 253 -18.04 -1.44 14.21
CA ARG A 253 -17.61 -2.35 13.13
C ARG A 253 -18.12 -1.83 11.81
N GLY A 254 -17.20 -1.64 10.87
CA GLY A 254 -17.53 -1.37 9.47
C GLY A 254 -18.04 -2.64 8.76
N ILE A 255 -18.62 -2.45 7.59
CA ILE A 255 -19.05 -3.55 6.72
C ILE A 255 -17.94 -3.79 5.69
N PRO A 256 -17.39 -5.02 5.58
CA PRO A 256 -16.47 -5.36 4.51
C PRO A 256 -17.13 -5.18 3.13
N GLU A 257 -16.32 -4.84 2.15
CA GLU A 257 -16.79 -4.66 0.78
C GLU A 257 -16.40 -5.87 -0.07
N SER A 258 -17.23 -6.21 -1.04
CA SER A 258 -16.89 -7.22 -2.04
C SER A 258 -15.69 -6.73 -2.87
N GLY A 259 -14.65 -7.53 -2.94
CA GLY A 259 -13.42 -7.24 -3.68
C GLY A 259 -13.29 -8.11 -4.93
N ILE A 260 -12.33 -9.03 -4.91
CA ILE A 260 -12.03 -10.01 -5.96
C ILE A 260 -12.48 -11.41 -5.55
N ALA A 261 -12.59 -12.32 -6.52
CA ALA A 261 -12.96 -13.71 -6.23
C ALA A 261 -11.90 -14.41 -5.35
N PRO A 262 -12.30 -15.36 -4.48
CA PRO A 262 -11.36 -16.10 -3.63
C PRO A 262 -10.26 -16.83 -4.43
N GLU A 263 -10.57 -17.33 -5.62
CA GLU A 263 -9.64 -17.98 -6.53
C GLU A 263 -8.59 -16.99 -7.05
N THR A 264 -9.01 -15.77 -7.38
CA THR A 264 -8.13 -14.69 -7.82
C THR A 264 -7.21 -14.24 -6.68
N ALA A 265 -7.74 -14.12 -5.46
CA ALA A 265 -6.94 -13.84 -4.27
C ALA A 265 -5.90 -14.94 -4.02
N ALA A 266 -6.30 -16.21 -4.10
CA ALA A 266 -5.39 -17.35 -3.95
C ALA A 266 -4.28 -17.34 -5.02
N PHE A 267 -4.62 -17.03 -6.27
CA PHE A 267 -3.65 -16.88 -7.36
C PHE A 267 -2.64 -15.77 -7.05
N LEU A 268 -3.10 -14.59 -6.64
CA LEU A 268 -2.22 -13.46 -6.29
C LEU A 268 -1.34 -13.78 -5.08
N ARG A 269 -1.86 -14.47 -4.05
CA ARG A 269 -1.04 -14.97 -2.93
C ARG A 269 0.12 -15.82 -3.41
N GLY A 270 -0.16 -16.77 -4.34
CA GLY A 270 0.87 -17.60 -4.95
C GLY A 270 1.97 -16.77 -5.64
N LEU A 271 1.59 -15.76 -6.42
CA LEU A 271 2.54 -14.84 -7.08
C LEU A 271 3.37 -14.05 -6.07
N MET A 272 2.74 -13.53 -5.02
CA MET A 272 3.43 -12.76 -3.97
C MET A 272 4.38 -13.66 -3.15
N CYS A 273 3.99 -14.89 -2.85
CA CYS A 273 4.86 -15.87 -2.17
C CYS A 273 6.06 -16.25 -3.05
N TYR A 274 5.84 -16.47 -4.35
CA TYR A 274 6.92 -16.75 -5.29
C TYR A 274 7.89 -15.56 -5.41
N THR A 275 7.37 -14.33 -5.40
CA THR A 275 8.20 -13.12 -5.39
C THR A 275 9.01 -13.00 -4.10
N ALA A 276 8.42 -13.25 -2.94
CA ALA A 276 9.10 -13.18 -1.64
C ALA A 276 10.11 -14.30 -1.42
N ALA A 277 10.01 -15.40 -2.19
CA ALA A 277 10.98 -16.50 -2.14
C ALA A 277 12.30 -16.20 -2.86
N ASP A 278 12.35 -15.11 -3.64
CA ASP A 278 13.56 -14.68 -4.34
C ASP A 278 14.72 -14.42 -3.35
N GLU A 279 15.92 -14.89 -3.71
CA GLU A 279 17.12 -14.73 -2.86
C GLU A 279 17.55 -13.28 -2.73
N ASP A 280 17.29 -12.46 -3.75
CA ASP A 280 17.60 -11.03 -3.77
C ASP A 280 16.59 -10.18 -2.99
N PHE A 281 15.45 -10.74 -2.57
CA PHE A 281 14.44 -10.01 -1.80
C PHE A 281 14.91 -9.77 -0.37
N GLN A 282 15.14 -8.51 -0.03
CA GLN A 282 15.69 -8.11 1.27
C GLN A 282 14.66 -8.06 2.41
N GLY A 283 13.37 -8.22 2.08
CA GLY A 283 12.27 -8.04 3.05
C GLY A 283 11.94 -9.25 3.91
N ARG A 284 12.48 -10.44 3.61
CA ARG A 284 12.11 -11.69 4.30
C ARG A 284 13.09 -12.06 5.41
N PRO A 285 12.65 -12.14 6.69
CA PRO A 285 13.43 -12.83 7.73
C PRO A 285 13.50 -14.32 7.46
N ALA A 286 14.60 -14.97 7.85
CA ALA A 286 14.81 -16.40 7.57
C ALA A 286 13.75 -17.35 8.16
N HIS A 287 13.10 -16.92 9.26
CA HIS A 287 12.11 -17.74 10.00
C HIS A 287 10.66 -17.33 9.70
N VAL A 288 10.41 -16.43 8.73
CA VAL A 288 9.07 -15.96 8.41
C VAL A 288 8.72 -16.32 6.96
N SER A 289 7.64 -17.07 6.78
CA SER A 289 7.03 -17.26 5.47
C SER A 289 6.16 -16.05 5.13
N MET A 290 6.23 -15.56 3.89
CA MET A 290 5.47 -14.37 3.48
C MET A 290 5.21 -14.32 1.99
N GLY A 291 4.22 -13.52 1.61
CA GLY A 291 4.07 -13.02 0.26
C GLY A 291 4.41 -11.53 0.23
N ALA A 292 5.06 -11.06 -0.83
CA ALA A 292 5.46 -9.66 -0.94
C ALA A 292 5.48 -9.13 -2.38
N LYS A 293 5.39 -7.80 -2.52
CA LYS A 293 5.67 -7.08 -3.77
C LYS A 293 6.35 -5.76 -3.48
N THR A 294 7.48 -5.52 -4.13
CA THR A 294 8.21 -4.25 -4.11
C THR A 294 7.79 -3.33 -5.24
N SER A 295 7.99 -2.04 -5.06
CA SER A 295 7.85 -1.06 -6.12
C SER A 295 8.90 0.05 -6.02
N THR A 296 9.29 0.56 -7.17
CA THR A 296 10.04 1.79 -7.35
C THR A 296 9.16 2.67 -8.23
N ALA A 297 8.47 3.62 -7.62
CA ALA A 297 7.49 4.45 -8.31
C ALA A 297 8.11 5.79 -8.68
N GLN A 298 8.13 6.09 -9.97
CA GLN A 298 8.62 7.35 -10.51
C GLN A 298 7.72 8.51 -10.09
N THR A 299 8.32 9.64 -9.73
CA THR A 299 7.58 10.83 -9.26
C THR A 299 7.42 11.90 -10.33
N GLY A 300 8.17 11.79 -11.44
CA GLY A 300 8.28 12.84 -12.44
C GLY A 300 9.05 14.09 -11.96
N ARG A 301 9.61 14.07 -10.74
CA ARG A 301 10.47 15.13 -10.19
C ARG A 301 11.93 14.70 -10.30
N CYS A 302 12.81 15.63 -10.65
CA CYS A 302 14.24 15.38 -10.73
C CYS A 302 15.00 16.32 -9.79
N ASP A 303 16.16 15.87 -9.34
CA ASP A 303 17.12 16.71 -8.67
C ASP A 303 17.84 17.67 -9.66
N VAL A 304 18.80 18.45 -9.14
CA VAL A 304 19.58 19.41 -9.93
C VAL A 304 20.46 18.74 -11.00
N ASP A 305 20.81 17.49 -10.82
CA ASP A 305 21.64 16.69 -11.73
C ASP A 305 20.80 15.90 -12.76
N GLY A 306 19.48 16.02 -12.68
CA GLY A 306 18.51 15.33 -13.56
C GLY A 306 18.21 13.90 -13.14
N THR A 307 18.59 13.46 -11.95
CA THR A 307 18.23 12.16 -11.40
C THR A 307 16.78 12.21 -10.90
N GLU A 308 15.95 11.29 -11.38
CA GLU A 308 14.54 11.23 -11.01
C GLU A 308 14.36 10.71 -9.58
N TYR A 309 13.58 11.43 -8.78
CA TYR A 309 13.14 10.95 -7.48
C TYR A 309 12.14 9.82 -7.65
N CYS A 310 12.35 8.75 -6.88
CA CYS A 310 11.47 7.59 -6.87
C CYS A 310 11.04 7.27 -5.44
N HIS A 311 9.76 6.91 -5.28
CA HIS A 311 9.29 6.35 -4.02
C HIS A 311 9.57 4.86 -3.96
N GLY A 312 10.21 4.42 -2.88
CA GLY A 312 10.44 3.02 -2.59
C GLY A 312 9.30 2.42 -1.78
N TRP A 313 8.68 1.35 -2.29
CA TRP A 313 7.58 0.67 -1.61
C TRP A 313 7.86 -0.81 -1.42
N VAL A 314 7.27 -1.35 -0.37
CA VAL A 314 7.02 -2.78 -0.24
C VAL A 314 5.66 -2.99 0.44
N THR A 315 4.91 -3.97 -0.05
CA THR A 315 3.74 -4.48 0.66
C THR A 315 3.86 -5.99 0.78
N ALA A 316 3.44 -6.53 1.93
CA ALA A 316 3.59 -7.96 2.25
C ALA A 316 2.50 -8.42 3.20
N PHE A 317 2.28 -9.72 3.24
CA PHE A 317 1.51 -10.40 4.27
C PHE A 317 2.30 -11.57 4.85
N PHE A 318 2.07 -11.88 6.10
CA PHE A 318 2.67 -13.04 6.78
C PHE A 318 1.82 -13.51 7.98
N PRO A 319 1.98 -14.80 8.43
CA PRO A 319 2.64 -15.91 7.74
C PRO A 319 1.98 -16.22 6.39
N ALA A 320 2.71 -16.88 5.46
CA ALA A 320 2.17 -17.16 4.12
C ALA A 320 1.00 -18.17 4.13
N GLU A 321 1.04 -19.15 5.03
CA GLU A 321 0.08 -20.25 5.13
C GLU A 321 -1.24 -19.83 5.79
N GLN A 322 -1.17 -18.94 6.77
CA GLN A 322 -2.30 -18.38 7.49
C GLN A 322 -2.06 -16.88 7.70
N PRO A 323 -2.29 -16.05 6.68
CA PRO A 323 -1.98 -14.63 6.75
C PRO A 323 -2.73 -13.94 7.88
N LYS A 324 -1.98 -13.31 8.78
CA LYS A 324 -2.51 -12.56 9.91
C LYS A 324 -2.21 -11.08 9.80
N TYR A 325 -1.04 -10.74 9.30
CA TYR A 325 -0.57 -9.36 9.18
C TYR A 325 -0.38 -8.97 7.72
N ALA A 326 -0.89 -7.80 7.35
CA ALA A 326 -0.53 -7.09 6.14
C ALA A 326 0.30 -5.86 6.52
N VAL A 327 1.45 -5.68 5.87
CA VAL A 327 2.39 -4.58 6.13
C VAL A 327 2.67 -3.84 4.84
N THR A 328 2.54 -2.52 4.87
CA THR A 328 2.97 -1.65 3.77
C THR A 328 3.96 -0.62 4.29
N VAL A 329 5.09 -0.50 3.63
CA VAL A 329 6.13 0.50 3.90
C VAL A 329 6.31 1.37 2.66
N LEU A 330 6.30 2.67 2.87
CA LEU A 330 6.65 3.70 1.90
C LEU A 330 7.88 4.45 2.39
N ALA A 331 8.94 4.49 1.57
CA ALA A 331 10.06 5.40 1.69
C ALA A 331 9.88 6.49 0.62
N GLU A 332 9.48 7.70 1.04
CA GLU A 332 9.26 8.84 0.16
C GLU A 332 10.62 9.33 -0.37
N ASP A 333 10.74 9.43 -1.70
CA ASP A 333 11.98 9.74 -2.40
C ASP A 333 13.18 8.83 -2.06
N GLY A 334 12.89 7.64 -1.49
CA GLY A 334 13.91 6.70 -1.00
C GLY A 334 14.58 5.83 -2.08
N GLY A 335 14.21 5.99 -3.35
CA GLY A 335 14.78 5.21 -4.45
C GLY A 335 14.17 3.81 -4.58
N TYR A 336 15.02 2.78 -4.69
CA TYR A 336 14.59 1.41 -4.97
C TYR A 336 13.89 0.76 -3.77
N GLY A 337 12.65 0.29 -3.97
CA GLY A 337 11.83 -0.29 -2.91
C GLY A 337 12.49 -1.47 -2.19
N ASN A 338 13.20 -2.34 -2.92
CA ASN A 338 13.90 -3.46 -2.32
C ASN A 338 15.06 -3.04 -1.40
N GLN A 339 15.64 -1.86 -1.62
CA GLN A 339 16.76 -1.34 -0.81
C GLN A 339 16.27 -0.43 0.31
N ALA A 340 15.26 0.42 0.04
CA ALA A 340 14.79 1.42 0.99
C ALA A 340 13.70 0.89 1.93
N ALA A 341 12.70 0.17 1.40
CA ALA A 341 11.53 -0.26 2.16
C ALA A 341 11.61 -1.71 2.66
N SER A 342 12.20 -2.62 1.88
CA SER A 342 12.24 -4.04 2.24
C SER A 342 13.04 -4.36 3.51
N PRO A 343 14.19 -3.73 3.81
CA PRO A 343 14.89 -3.96 5.08
C PRO A 343 14.05 -3.59 6.31
N ILE A 344 13.21 -2.55 6.18
CA ILE A 344 12.28 -2.12 7.23
C ILE A 344 11.19 -3.19 7.45
N LEU A 345 10.59 -3.69 6.36
CA LEU A 345 9.65 -4.82 6.41
C LEU A 345 10.26 -6.03 7.12
N ARG A 346 11.53 -6.37 6.81
CA ARG A 346 12.24 -7.49 7.43
C ARG A 346 12.34 -7.34 8.94
N GLN A 347 12.65 -6.14 9.43
CA GLN A 347 12.70 -5.86 10.86
C GLN A 347 11.32 -5.99 11.50
N ILE A 348 10.28 -5.42 10.87
CA ILE A 348 8.91 -5.48 11.37
C ILE A 348 8.42 -6.92 11.45
N ALA A 349 8.53 -7.67 10.36
CA ALA A 349 8.05 -9.04 10.30
C ALA A 349 8.80 -9.95 11.29
N GLY A 350 10.12 -9.79 11.40
CA GLY A 350 10.92 -10.53 12.37
C GLY A 350 10.54 -10.23 13.81
N ALA A 351 10.33 -8.95 14.15
CA ALA A 351 9.98 -8.54 15.50
C ALA A 351 8.54 -8.92 15.88
N ILE A 352 7.57 -8.78 14.98
CA ILE A 352 6.18 -9.17 15.25
C ILE A 352 6.10 -10.67 15.55
N MET A 353 6.74 -11.50 14.74
CA MET A 353 6.71 -12.96 14.93
C MET A 353 7.51 -13.46 16.15
N GLN A 354 8.26 -12.59 16.82
CA GLN A 354 8.93 -12.92 18.09
C GLN A 354 8.11 -12.54 19.33
N VAL A 355 7.15 -11.63 19.21
CA VAL A 355 6.35 -11.16 20.33
C VAL A 355 4.95 -11.76 20.38
N GLU A 356 4.60 -12.62 19.40
CA GLU A 356 3.46 -13.53 19.43
C GLU A 356 3.74 -14.75 20.28
#